data_ce5d6e44b1f3637306bbeb94f910507b
#
_entry.id   ce5d6e44b1f3637306bbeb94f910507b
#
_cell.length_a   1.000
_cell.length_b   1.000
_cell.length_c   1.000
_cell.angle_alpha   90.00
_cell.angle_beta   90.00
_cell.angle_gamma   90.00
#
_symmetry.space_group_name_H-M   'P 1'
#
loop_
_entity.id
_entity.type
_entity.pdbx_description
1 polymer ?
#
loop_
_entity_poly.entity_id
_entity_poly.type
_entity_poly.pdbx_seq_one_letter_code
_entity_poly.pdbx_strand_id
1 'polypeptide(L)'
;IFSSEGESLLKMVKFNLPQSSKIEVGKFYKDQTNSKNLKKVNVYRWDPSNGQNPRIDTFEVDMDNCGPKVLDILFKIKNEIDSSLTFRRSCAHGVCGSCAMNVDGVNTLSCIKAHSDIKGELNIYPLPHLKVVKDLIGDLSNLYKQYESIQPWLKTSKTDTEKQEILQSQKDRSKLDGYYECILCACCS
;
A
#
# COMPACT_ATOMS: atom_id res chain seq x y z
N ILE A 1 -20.96 -47.39 -28.05
CA ILE A 1 -21.37 -47.49 -26.65
C ILE A 1 -20.24 -46.87 -25.83
N PHE A 2 -20.26 -45.56 -25.64
CA PHE A 2 -19.39 -44.90 -24.68
C PHE A 2 -20.27 -44.59 -23.46
N SER A 3 -19.89 -45.20 -22.34
CA SER A 3 -20.67 -45.26 -21.13
C SER A 3 -20.72 -43.90 -20.40
N SER A 4 -21.87 -43.66 -19.80
CA SER A 4 -22.26 -42.52 -18.95
C SER A 4 -21.46 -42.38 -17.65
N GLU A 5 -20.29 -42.98 -17.50
CA GLU A 5 -19.47 -42.93 -16.30
C GLU A 5 -18.48 -41.77 -16.24
N GLY A 6 -18.18 -41.13 -17.40
CA GLY A 6 -17.27 -39.99 -17.45
C GLY A 6 -17.85 -38.67 -16.92
N GLU A 7 -19.16 -38.50 -16.97
CA GLU A 7 -19.82 -37.26 -16.48
C GLU A 7 -19.97 -37.21 -14.97
N SER A 8 -19.92 -38.37 -14.29
CA SER A 8 -20.07 -38.44 -12.84
C SER A 8 -18.80 -38.05 -12.08
N LEU A 9 -17.60 -38.30 -12.65
CA LEU A 9 -16.33 -37.95 -12.03
C LEU A 9 -16.02 -36.45 -12.05
N LEU A 10 -16.50 -35.74 -13.08
CA LEU A 10 -16.30 -34.30 -13.21
C LEU A 10 -17.14 -33.48 -12.20
N LYS A 11 -18.19 -34.07 -11.64
CA LYS A 11 -19.04 -33.42 -10.61
C LYS A 11 -18.45 -33.47 -9.20
N MET A 12 -17.39 -34.22 -8.96
CA MET A 12 -16.84 -34.41 -7.61
C MET A 12 -15.61 -33.53 -7.29
N VAL A 13 -15.02 -32.86 -8.27
CA VAL A 13 -13.89 -31.95 -8.01
C VAL A 13 -14.42 -30.53 -7.83
N LYS A 14 -14.77 -30.17 -6.61
CA LYS A 14 -15.01 -28.77 -6.25
C LYS A 14 -13.64 -28.09 -6.03
N PHE A 15 -13.22 -27.27 -6.98
CA PHE A 15 -12.09 -26.36 -6.76
C PHE A 15 -12.55 -25.26 -5.81
N ASN A 16 -12.14 -25.34 -4.57
CA ASN A 16 -12.32 -24.26 -3.62
C ASN A 16 -11.12 -23.32 -3.76
N LEU A 17 -11.40 -22.05 -4.03
CA LEU A 17 -10.37 -21.03 -3.98
C LEU A 17 -9.83 -20.90 -2.55
N PRO A 18 -8.52 -20.65 -2.37
CA PRO A 18 -7.96 -20.38 -1.05
C PRO A 18 -8.71 -19.23 -0.37
N GLN A 19 -8.75 -19.23 0.97
CA GLN A 19 -9.25 -18.10 1.73
C GLN A 19 -8.51 -16.82 1.32
N SER A 20 -9.20 -15.69 1.34
CA SER A 20 -8.71 -14.36 0.91
C SER A 20 -8.32 -14.24 -0.58
N SER A 21 -8.64 -15.23 -1.43
CA SER A 21 -8.38 -15.16 -2.86
C SER A 21 -9.45 -14.40 -3.67
N LYS A 22 -10.58 -14.10 -3.07
CA LYS A 22 -11.71 -13.40 -3.70
C LYS A 22 -12.01 -12.11 -2.95
N ILE A 23 -12.05 -11.00 -3.68
CA ILE A 23 -12.47 -9.71 -3.13
C ILE A 23 -13.99 -9.63 -3.19
N GLU A 24 -14.61 -9.31 -2.07
CA GLU A 24 -16.07 -9.18 -1.93
C GLU A 24 -16.49 -7.71 -1.92
N VAL A 25 -17.77 -7.46 -2.20
CA VAL A 25 -18.36 -6.14 -2.00
C VAL A 25 -18.51 -5.91 -0.50
N GLY A 26 -17.95 -4.80 -0.03
CA GLY A 26 -17.96 -4.44 1.38
C GLY A 26 -19.12 -3.53 1.76
N LYS A 27 -18.86 -2.70 2.77
CA LYS A 27 -19.81 -1.74 3.31
C LYS A 27 -19.85 -0.47 2.48
N PHE A 28 -21.03 0.14 2.41
CA PHE A 28 -21.21 1.48 1.85
C PHE A 28 -21.47 2.48 2.98
N TYR A 29 -20.61 3.50 3.08
CA TYR A 29 -20.72 4.57 4.06
C TYR A 29 -21.19 5.85 3.35
N LYS A 30 -22.46 6.17 3.52
CA LYS A 30 -23.07 7.36 2.94
C LYS A 30 -22.68 8.59 3.75
N ASP A 31 -22.40 9.69 3.05
CA ASP A 31 -22.19 10.99 3.68
C ASP A 31 -23.44 11.49 4.40
N GLN A 32 -23.25 12.08 5.58
CA GLN A 32 -24.32 12.64 6.40
C GLN A 32 -24.35 14.16 6.38
N THR A 33 -23.36 14.82 5.74
CA THR A 33 -23.17 16.28 5.78
C THR A 33 -23.99 17.01 4.73
N ASN A 34 -24.66 16.31 3.78
CA ASN A 34 -25.37 16.89 2.63
C ASN A 34 -24.49 17.82 1.76
N SER A 35 -23.18 17.62 1.75
CA SER A 35 -22.26 18.34 0.86
C SER A 35 -22.59 18.06 -0.61
N LYS A 36 -22.39 19.08 -1.46
CA LYS A 36 -22.53 18.95 -2.92
C LYS A 36 -21.29 18.40 -3.60
N ASN A 37 -20.16 18.44 -2.92
CA ASN A 37 -18.85 18.03 -3.45
C ASN A 37 -18.41 16.71 -2.82
N LEU A 38 -19.09 15.64 -3.18
CA LEU A 38 -18.80 14.31 -2.68
C LEU A 38 -17.91 13.54 -3.65
N LYS A 39 -16.91 12.86 -3.11
CA LYS A 39 -16.10 11.88 -3.85
C LYS A 39 -16.32 10.50 -3.29
N LYS A 40 -16.56 9.52 -4.18
CA LYS A 40 -16.60 8.11 -3.80
C LYS A 40 -15.17 7.58 -3.71
N VAL A 41 -14.88 6.93 -2.60
CA VAL A 41 -13.57 6.37 -2.27
C VAL A 41 -13.74 4.89 -1.95
N ASN A 42 -13.17 4.04 -2.79
CA ASN A 42 -13.19 2.60 -2.65
C ASN A 42 -11.89 2.17 -1.99
N VAL A 43 -11.97 1.54 -0.82
CA VAL A 43 -10.81 1.16 -0.03
C VAL A 43 -10.80 -0.34 0.20
N TYR A 44 -9.69 -0.97 -0.10
CA TYR A 44 -9.45 -2.37 0.22
C TYR A 44 -9.39 -2.55 1.74
N ARG A 45 -10.16 -3.53 2.23
CA ARG A 45 -10.27 -3.88 3.64
C ARG A 45 -10.04 -5.38 3.84
N TRP A 46 -9.17 -5.71 4.76
CA TRP A 46 -8.95 -7.08 5.17
C TRP A 46 -8.40 -7.15 6.59
N ASP A 47 -8.94 -8.08 7.38
CA ASP A 47 -8.48 -8.34 8.74
C ASP A 47 -8.20 -9.85 8.89
N PRO A 48 -6.94 -10.23 9.19
CA PRO A 48 -6.57 -11.64 9.32
C PRO A 48 -7.25 -12.36 10.48
N SER A 49 -7.75 -11.61 11.48
CA SER A 49 -8.34 -12.19 12.71
C SER A 49 -9.74 -12.76 12.50
N ASN A 50 -10.46 -12.35 11.47
CA ASN A 50 -11.84 -12.76 11.25
C ASN A 50 -12.02 -13.90 10.25
N GLY A 51 -10.94 -14.35 9.57
CA GLY A 51 -10.96 -15.44 8.59
C GLY A 51 -11.83 -15.20 7.35
N GLN A 52 -12.29 -13.96 7.14
CA GLN A 52 -13.13 -13.59 5.99
C GLN A 52 -12.28 -13.21 4.78
N ASN A 53 -12.88 -13.26 3.59
CA ASN A 53 -12.28 -12.71 2.37
C ASN A 53 -12.09 -11.20 2.48
N PRO A 54 -11.11 -10.64 1.76
CA PRO A 54 -10.97 -9.20 1.62
C PRO A 54 -12.20 -8.61 0.92
N ARG A 55 -12.50 -7.37 1.22
CA ARG A 55 -13.62 -6.63 0.64
C ARG A 55 -13.22 -5.22 0.24
N ILE A 56 -14.05 -4.59 -0.58
CA ILE A 56 -13.94 -3.16 -0.90
C ILE A 56 -15.04 -2.41 -0.17
N ASP A 57 -14.66 -1.58 0.79
CA ASP A 57 -15.58 -0.66 1.42
C ASP A 57 -15.62 0.66 0.63
N THR A 58 -16.82 1.20 0.37
CA THR A 58 -17.03 2.44 -0.37
C THR A 58 -17.46 3.54 0.59
N PHE A 59 -16.76 4.67 0.54
CA PHE A 59 -17.01 5.84 1.37
C PHE A 59 -17.41 7.03 0.50
N GLU A 60 -18.49 7.71 0.83
CA GLU A 60 -18.77 9.07 0.31
C GLU A 60 -18.07 10.07 1.23
N VAL A 61 -17.13 10.81 0.69
CA VAL A 61 -16.30 11.75 1.44
C VAL A 61 -16.56 13.17 0.95
N ASP A 62 -16.92 14.04 1.86
CA ASP A 62 -17.05 15.50 1.61
C ASP A 62 -15.67 16.11 1.36
N MET A 63 -15.47 16.66 0.15
CA MET A 63 -14.20 17.23 -0.28
C MET A 63 -14.04 18.70 0.07
N ASP A 64 -15.12 19.40 0.45
CA ASP A 64 -15.05 20.83 0.83
C ASP A 64 -14.28 21.02 2.14
N ASN A 65 -14.36 20.02 3.02
CA ASN A 65 -13.67 19.99 4.31
C ASN A 65 -12.55 18.92 4.34
N CYS A 66 -11.93 18.63 3.20
CA CYS A 66 -10.85 17.66 3.09
C CYS A 66 -9.59 18.30 2.49
N GLY A 67 -8.42 17.92 2.99
CA GLY A 67 -7.16 18.37 2.40
C GLY A 67 -6.94 17.82 0.99
N PRO A 68 -5.96 18.37 0.23
CA PRO A 68 -5.82 18.10 -1.21
C PRO A 68 -5.23 16.74 -1.56
N LYS A 69 -4.73 15.98 -0.59
CA LYS A 69 -3.98 14.75 -0.83
C LYS A 69 -4.82 13.50 -0.54
N VAL A 70 -4.47 12.39 -1.16
CA VAL A 70 -5.10 11.09 -0.88
C VAL A 70 -4.95 10.71 0.60
N LEU A 71 -3.81 11.03 1.22
CA LEU A 71 -3.61 10.80 2.65
C LEU A 71 -4.62 11.54 3.53
N ASP A 72 -5.01 12.75 3.15
CA ASP A 72 -5.99 13.57 3.90
C ASP A 72 -7.38 12.91 3.88
N ILE A 73 -7.75 12.32 2.73
CA ILE A 73 -8.98 11.51 2.60
C ILE A 73 -8.94 10.31 3.55
N LEU A 74 -7.82 9.58 3.61
CA LEU A 74 -7.68 8.45 4.52
C LEU A 74 -7.77 8.87 6.00
N PHE A 75 -7.23 10.03 6.36
CA PHE A 75 -7.39 10.60 7.69
C PHE A 75 -8.85 10.94 7.99
N LYS A 76 -9.54 11.58 7.05
CA LYS A 76 -10.94 11.92 7.22
C LYS A 76 -11.79 10.66 7.42
N ILE A 77 -11.60 9.65 6.57
CA ILE A 77 -12.29 8.35 6.74
C ILE A 77 -12.02 7.76 8.13
N LYS A 78 -10.73 7.69 8.53
CA LYS A 78 -10.36 7.08 9.81
C LYS A 78 -10.87 7.83 11.03
N ASN A 79 -10.88 9.16 11.00
CA ASN A 79 -11.22 9.97 12.16
C ASN A 79 -12.73 10.21 12.29
N GLU A 80 -13.46 10.28 11.17
CA GLU A 80 -14.85 10.72 11.16
C GLU A 80 -15.84 9.60 10.79
N ILE A 81 -15.41 8.58 10.00
CA ILE A 81 -16.33 7.58 9.44
C ILE A 81 -16.06 6.18 10.00
N ASP A 82 -14.82 5.66 9.86
CA ASP A 82 -14.45 4.32 10.29
C ASP A 82 -13.05 4.28 10.90
N SER A 83 -12.96 4.33 12.21
CA SER A 83 -11.70 4.32 12.97
C SER A 83 -10.90 3.01 12.83
N SER A 84 -11.54 1.92 12.36
CA SER A 84 -10.88 0.64 12.17
C SER A 84 -9.97 0.58 10.95
N LEU A 85 -10.06 1.55 10.01
CA LEU A 85 -9.20 1.62 8.83
C LEU A 85 -7.73 1.70 9.22
N THR A 86 -6.90 0.81 8.64
CA THR A 86 -5.50 0.68 9.00
C THR A 86 -4.59 1.01 7.82
N PHE A 87 -3.69 1.97 8.02
CA PHE A 87 -2.66 2.36 7.05
C PHE A 87 -1.43 2.93 7.77
N ARG A 88 -0.28 2.93 7.09
CA ARG A 88 0.96 3.55 7.60
C ARG A 88 1.07 5.00 7.17
N ARG A 89 1.62 5.81 8.06
CA ARG A 89 2.01 7.19 7.75
C ARG A 89 3.09 7.66 8.72
N SER A 90 3.85 8.67 8.34
CA SER A 90 4.82 9.34 9.23
C SER A 90 5.00 10.79 8.79
N CYS A 91 5.95 11.08 7.87
CA CYS A 91 6.35 12.46 7.53
C CYS A 91 5.27 13.32 6.86
N ALA A 92 4.35 12.73 6.09
CA ALA A 92 3.36 13.41 5.24
C ALA A 92 3.94 14.34 4.15
N HIS A 93 5.24 14.21 3.82
CA HIS A 93 5.98 15.08 2.90
C HIS A 93 6.72 14.34 1.79
N GLY A 94 6.44 13.04 1.58
CA GLY A 94 7.10 12.26 0.54
C GLY A 94 8.52 11.81 0.85
N VAL A 95 8.97 11.85 2.12
CA VAL A 95 10.36 11.58 2.52
C VAL A 95 10.55 10.18 3.08
N CYS A 96 9.62 9.68 3.92
CA CYS A 96 9.83 8.45 4.67
C CYS A 96 9.33 7.17 3.97
N GLY A 97 8.58 7.28 2.88
CA GLY A 97 8.04 6.14 2.13
C GLY A 97 6.91 5.35 2.80
N SER A 98 6.60 5.59 4.08
CA SER A 98 5.70 4.73 4.85
C SER A 98 4.24 4.70 4.35
N CYS A 99 3.78 5.74 3.66
CA CYS A 99 2.42 5.84 3.13
C CYS A 99 2.29 5.33 1.68
N ALA A 100 3.21 4.49 1.24
CA ALA A 100 3.16 3.88 -0.08
C ALA A 100 1.99 2.91 -0.19
N MET A 101 1.22 3.04 -1.27
CA MET A 101 0.06 2.21 -1.59
C MET A 101 -0.25 2.28 -3.08
N ASN A 102 -1.17 1.47 -3.54
CA ASN A 102 -1.65 1.54 -4.92
C ASN A 102 -2.89 2.46 -4.96
N VAL A 103 -2.79 3.52 -5.73
CA VAL A 103 -3.86 4.51 -5.93
C VAL A 103 -4.24 4.49 -7.39
N ASP A 104 -5.45 4.05 -7.68
CA ASP A 104 -6.00 3.95 -9.05
C ASP A 104 -5.09 3.19 -10.03
N GLY A 105 -4.51 2.07 -9.56
CA GLY A 105 -3.62 1.22 -10.36
C GLY A 105 -2.15 1.67 -10.38
N VAL A 106 -1.81 2.82 -9.76
CA VAL A 106 -0.43 3.34 -9.71
C VAL A 106 0.12 3.24 -8.29
N ASN A 107 1.29 2.61 -8.14
CA ASN A 107 2.00 2.59 -6.87
C ASN A 107 2.60 3.97 -6.59
N THR A 108 2.18 4.59 -5.50
CA THR A 108 2.58 5.96 -5.17
C THR A 108 2.52 6.22 -3.65
N LEU A 109 3.01 7.37 -3.24
CA LEU A 109 2.89 7.84 -1.86
C LEU A 109 1.60 8.66 -1.70
N SER A 110 0.69 8.22 -0.85
CA SER A 110 -0.59 8.92 -0.63
C SER A 110 -0.43 10.35 -0.11
N CYS A 111 0.70 10.67 0.53
CA CYS A 111 0.97 12.00 1.07
C CYS A 111 1.40 13.05 0.03
N ILE A 112 1.72 12.64 -1.21
CA ILE A 112 2.06 13.57 -2.30
C ILE A 112 1.08 13.49 -3.46
N LYS A 113 0.30 12.40 -3.57
CA LYS A 113 -0.70 12.24 -4.63
C LYS A 113 -1.91 13.13 -4.36
N ALA A 114 -2.18 14.07 -5.27
CA ALA A 114 -3.38 14.90 -5.19
C ALA A 114 -4.62 14.10 -5.63
N HIS A 115 -5.70 14.23 -4.87
CA HIS A 115 -6.96 13.56 -5.24
C HIS A 115 -7.64 14.21 -6.45
N SER A 116 -7.32 15.49 -6.77
CA SER A 116 -7.82 16.22 -7.94
C SER A 116 -7.31 15.64 -9.27
N ASP A 117 -6.15 14.97 -9.26
CA ASP A 117 -5.60 14.31 -10.44
C ASP A 117 -6.42 13.09 -10.88
N ILE A 118 -7.30 12.60 -10.00
CA ILE A 118 -8.08 11.38 -10.20
C ILE A 118 -9.51 11.78 -10.55
N LYS A 119 -9.90 11.46 -11.76
CA LYS A 119 -11.27 11.71 -12.25
C LYS A 119 -12.20 10.56 -11.81
N GLY A 120 -13.38 10.92 -11.29
CA GLY A 120 -14.37 9.95 -10.83
C GLY A 120 -14.09 9.35 -9.46
N GLU A 121 -14.32 8.06 -9.31
CA GLU A 121 -14.11 7.34 -8.06
C GLU A 121 -12.62 7.13 -7.79
N LEU A 122 -12.25 7.16 -6.52
CA LEU A 122 -10.88 6.93 -6.07
C LEU A 122 -10.75 5.51 -5.54
N ASN A 123 -9.84 4.71 -6.11
CA ASN A 123 -9.61 3.34 -5.68
C ASN A 123 -8.27 3.21 -4.95
N ILE A 124 -8.29 2.68 -3.73
CA ILE A 124 -7.11 2.57 -2.87
C ILE A 124 -6.91 1.12 -2.44
N TYR A 125 -5.74 0.58 -2.79
CA TYR A 125 -5.31 -0.77 -2.47
C TYR A 125 -3.95 -0.77 -1.76
N PRO A 126 -3.59 -1.85 -1.03
CA PRO A 126 -2.21 -2.05 -0.61
C PRO A 126 -1.30 -2.21 -1.83
N LEU A 127 0.01 -2.12 -1.64
CA LEU A 127 0.98 -2.45 -2.69
C LEU A 127 0.78 -3.90 -3.15
N PRO A 128 0.56 -4.15 -4.46
CA PRO A 128 0.04 -5.44 -4.96
C PRO A 128 1.01 -6.62 -4.82
N HIS A 129 2.32 -6.35 -4.76
CA HIS A 129 3.38 -7.37 -4.66
C HIS A 129 3.73 -7.74 -3.21
N LEU A 130 3.12 -7.11 -2.22
CA LEU A 130 3.36 -7.38 -0.80
C LEU A 130 2.22 -8.20 -0.20
N LYS A 131 2.59 -9.14 0.68
CA LYS A 131 1.58 -9.83 1.51
C LYS A 131 0.88 -8.81 2.40
N VAL A 132 -0.44 -8.80 2.38
CA VAL A 132 -1.21 -7.88 3.23
C VAL A 132 -1.16 -8.35 4.68
N VAL A 133 -0.85 -7.43 5.59
CA VAL A 133 -0.91 -7.64 7.05
C VAL A 133 -2.30 -7.30 7.57
N LYS A 134 -2.80 -6.12 7.19
CA LYS A 134 -4.16 -5.66 7.49
C LYS A 134 -4.47 -4.45 6.61
N ASP A 135 -5.67 -4.42 6.01
CA ASP A 135 -6.15 -3.33 5.15
C ASP A 135 -5.08 -2.87 4.12
N LEU A 136 -4.56 -1.65 4.25
CA LEU A 136 -3.58 -1.05 3.35
C LEU A 136 -2.12 -1.30 3.76
N ILE A 137 -1.89 -2.13 4.79
CA ILE A 137 -0.55 -2.43 5.30
C ILE A 137 0.00 -3.69 4.64
N GLY A 138 1.06 -3.54 3.85
CA GLY A 138 1.86 -4.64 3.31
C GLY A 138 3.00 -5.07 4.25
N ASP A 139 3.41 -6.33 4.15
CA ASP A 139 4.56 -6.90 4.85
C ASP A 139 5.86 -6.55 4.10
N LEU A 140 6.74 -5.80 4.73
CA LEU A 140 8.02 -5.35 4.17
C LEU A 140 9.18 -6.31 4.49
N SER A 141 8.93 -7.45 5.14
CA SER A 141 9.99 -8.36 5.58
C SER A 141 10.89 -8.83 4.43
N ASN A 142 10.32 -9.10 3.24
CA ASN A 142 11.10 -9.50 2.08
C ASN A 142 11.98 -8.36 1.55
N LEU A 143 11.44 -7.14 1.50
CA LEU A 143 12.20 -5.95 1.11
C LEU A 143 13.42 -5.74 2.03
N TYR A 144 13.23 -5.85 3.33
CA TYR A 144 14.34 -5.69 4.29
C TYR A 144 15.35 -6.82 4.23
N LYS A 145 14.96 -8.06 3.93
CA LYS A 145 15.92 -9.15 3.67
C LYS A 145 16.77 -8.88 2.43
N GLN A 146 16.16 -8.37 1.37
CA GLN A 146 16.89 -7.96 0.16
C GLN A 146 17.84 -6.79 0.44
N TYR A 147 17.37 -5.80 1.20
CA TYR A 147 18.18 -4.66 1.65
C TYR A 147 19.39 -5.13 2.48
N GLU A 148 19.19 -6.03 3.43
CA GLU A 148 20.25 -6.59 4.25
C GLU A 148 21.27 -7.37 3.41
N SER A 149 20.84 -8.10 2.39
CA SER A 149 21.73 -8.92 1.54
C SER A 149 22.76 -8.11 0.77
N ILE A 150 22.43 -6.89 0.36
CA ILE A 150 23.36 -5.97 -0.33
C ILE A 150 24.23 -5.17 0.62
N GLN A 151 23.97 -5.23 1.93
CA GLN A 151 24.74 -4.55 2.97
C GLN A 151 25.04 -3.07 2.65
N PRO A 152 24.02 -2.21 2.48
CA PRO A 152 24.19 -0.85 1.93
C PRO A 152 24.78 0.16 2.92
N TRP A 153 25.13 -0.28 4.11
CA TRP A 153 25.79 0.55 5.11
C TRP A 153 27.25 0.78 4.81
N LEU A 154 27.81 1.84 5.36
CA LEU A 154 29.19 2.22 5.18
C LEU A 154 30.12 1.14 5.76
N LYS A 155 31.06 0.66 4.94
CA LYS A 155 32.12 -0.27 5.34
C LYS A 155 33.47 0.40 5.17
N THR A 156 34.32 0.37 6.20
CA THR A 156 35.69 0.85 6.14
C THR A 156 36.63 -0.24 6.60
N SER A 157 37.78 -0.34 5.93
CA SER A 157 38.91 -1.17 6.36
C SER A 157 39.90 -0.41 7.27
N LYS A 158 39.70 0.90 7.44
CA LYS A 158 40.54 1.72 8.33
C LYS A 158 40.05 1.53 9.78
N THR A 159 40.99 1.17 10.65
CA THR A 159 40.75 1.17 12.08
C THR A 159 40.72 2.59 12.61
N ASP A 160 39.87 2.88 13.56
CA ASP A 160 39.52 4.18 14.15
C ASP A 160 40.66 4.89 14.93
N THR A 161 41.92 4.75 14.46
CA THR A 161 43.08 5.38 15.10
C THR A 161 43.31 6.83 14.67
N GLU A 162 42.64 7.29 13.62
CA GLU A 162 42.76 8.66 13.12
C GLU A 162 41.52 9.47 13.52
N LYS A 163 41.71 10.53 14.28
CA LYS A 163 40.70 11.51 14.70
C LYS A 163 40.13 12.34 13.53
N GLN A 164 40.29 11.92 12.29
CA GLN A 164 39.87 12.64 11.11
C GLN A 164 38.82 11.86 10.33
N GLU A 165 37.91 12.57 9.67
CA GLU A 165 36.91 12.01 8.78
C GLU A 165 37.57 11.21 7.63
N ILE A 166 36.93 10.10 7.27
CA ILE A 166 37.36 9.31 6.10
C ILE A 166 36.83 10.02 4.86
N LEU A 167 37.70 10.66 4.12
CA LEU A 167 37.36 11.40 2.91
C LEU A 167 36.98 10.44 1.78
N GLN A 168 35.91 10.75 1.08
CA GLN A 168 35.45 10.07 -0.14
C GLN A 168 35.86 10.92 -1.35
N SER A 169 36.41 10.29 -2.40
CA SER A 169 36.69 10.99 -3.65
C SER A 169 35.40 11.42 -4.36
N GLN A 170 35.40 12.53 -5.07
CA GLN A 170 34.26 12.98 -5.86
C GLN A 170 33.82 11.94 -6.91
N LYS A 171 34.79 11.22 -7.50
CA LYS A 171 34.52 10.13 -8.44
C LYS A 171 33.79 8.96 -7.79
N ASP A 172 34.10 8.61 -6.54
CA ASP A 172 33.40 7.54 -5.83
C ASP A 172 32.05 8.01 -5.34
N ARG A 173 31.93 9.27 -4.94
CA ARG A 173 30.64 9.87 -4.56
C ARG A 173 29.65 9.86 -5.74
N SER A 174 30.09 10.22 -6.94
CA SER A 174 29.24 10.26 -8.13
C SER A 174 28.67 8.90 -8.55
N LYS A 175 29.33 7.79 -8.17
CA LYS A 175 28.81 6.44 -8.42
C LYS A 175 27.54 6.11 -7.62
N LEU A 176 27.29 6.86 -6.55
CA LEU A 176 26.15 6.67 -5.67
C LEU A 176 24.94 7.54 -6.04
N ASP A 177 25.08 8.45 -7.01
CA ASP A 177 24.01 9.34 -7.42
C ASP A 177 22.80 8.53 -7.90
N GLY A 178 21.62 8.90 -7.41
CA GLY A 178 20.36 8.17 -7.61
C GLY A 178 20.11 7.02 -6.62
N TYR A 179 21.14 6.29 -6.21
CA TYR A 179 20.95 5.15 -5.29
C TYR A 179 20.70 5.58 -3.85
N TYR A 180 21.42 6.58 -3.35
CA TYR A 180 21.28 7.06 -1.97
C TYR A 180 19.98 7.86 -1.74
N GLU A 181 19.29 8.25 -2.82
CA GLU A 181 18.02 8.98 -2.75
C GLU A 181 16.82 8.07 -2.51
N CYS A 182 17.03 6.76 -2.53
CA CYS A 182 15.97 5.78 -2.29
C CYS A 182 15.42 5.88 -0.86
N ILE A 183 14.11 6.12 -0.75
CA ILE A 183 13.39 6.24 0.55
C ILE A 183 12.79 4.92 1.03
N LEU A 184 13.11 3.80 0.41
CA LEU A 184 12.62 2.46 0.76
C LEU A 184 11.08 2.34 0.82
N CYS A 185 10.38 3.03 -0.06
CA CYS A 185 8.92 3.02 -0.08
C CYS A 185 8.29 1.75 -0.70
N ALA A 186 9.08 0.92 -1.35
CA ALA A 186 8.66 -0.30 -2.04
C ALA A 186 7.69 -0.08 -3.23
N CYS A 187 7.54 1.14 -3.76
CA CYS A 187 6.65 1.39 -4.91
C CYS A 187 7.15 0.73 -6.21
N CYS A 188 8.45 0.51 -6.34
CA CYS A 188 9.11 -0.03 -7.54
C CYS A 188 9.47 -1.53 -7.42
N SER A 189 9.20 -2.15 -6.29
CA SER A 189 9.55 -3.56 -6.05
C SER A 189 8.47 -4.54 -6.46
#